data_7886098e89d34525f57b26c1b9dba5cf
#
_entry.id   7886098e89d34525f57b26c1b9dba5cf
#
_cell.length_a   1.000
_cell.length_b   1.000
_cell.length_c   1.000
_cell.angle_alpha   90.00
_cell.angle_beta   90.00
_cell.angle_gamma   90.00
#
_symmetry.space_group_name_H-M   'P 1'
#
loop_
_entity.id
_entity.type
_entity.pdbx_description
1 polymer ?
#
loop_
_entity_poly.entity_id
_entity_poly.type
_entity_poly.pdbx_seq_one_letter_code
_entity_poly.pdbx_strand_id
1 'polypeptide(L)'
;MEKFYQNNLNYIRQHHLDKICVVIAKITPYLTAALYALTLLILFINHSSKLLLTIIKPLSSFLIVTLIRKLYNRPRPCMTFNIEPLVGHKTGESFPSRHTVSAFAIAFALLNINIHLGIIALIIACIVGLSR
;
A
#
# COMPACT_ATOMS: atom_id res chain seq x y z
N MET A 1 -1.43 12.76 20.81
CA MET A 1 -1.59 11.82 19.68
C MET A 1 -2.95 11.12 19.73
N GLU A 2 -3.36 10.55 20.86
CA GLU A 2 -4.67 9.86 21.02
C GLU A 2 -5.87 10.72 20.59
N LYS A 3 -5.97 11.96 21.09
CA LYS A 3 -7.02 12.92 20.73
C LYS A 3 -7.11 13.19 19.23
N PHE A 4 -5.96 13.22 18.53
CA PHE A 4 -5.90 13.41 17.09
C PHE A 4 -6.51 12.21 16.34
N TYR A 5 -6.17 10.98 16.76
CA TYR A 5 -6.76 9.77 16.19
C TYR A 5 -8.25 9.68 16.46
N GLN A 6 -8.70 9.95 17.69
CA GLN A 6 -10.11 9.93 18.06
C GLN A 6 -10.93 10.96 17.27
N ASN A 7 -10.42 12.19 17.13
CA ASN A 7 -11.10 13.24 16.37
C ASN A 7 -11.27 12.85 14.90
N ASN A 8 -10.23 12.31 14.26
CA ASN A 8 -10.29 11.86 12.87
C ASN A 8 -11.25 10.69 12.69
N LEU A 9 -11.26 9.72 13.59
CA LEU A 9 -12.21 8.61 13.57
C LEU A 9 -13.65 9.07 13.75
N ASN A 10 -13.89 9.98 14.68
CA ASN A 10 -15.21 10.55 14.91
C ASN A 10 -15.71 11.33 13.69
N TYR A 11 -14.84 12.13 13.06
CA TYR A 11 -15.16 12.83 11.82
C TYR A 11 -15.55 11.88 10.69
N ILE A 12 -14.78 10.81 10.48
CA ILE A 12 -15.04 9.78 9.46
C ILE A 12 -16.37 9.08 9.74
N ARG A 13 -16.65 8.72 11.01
CA ARG A 13 -17.89 8.07 11.42
C ARG A 13 -19.12 8.99 11.28
N GLN A 14 -19.00 10.26 11.67
CA GLN A 14 -20.08 11.25 11.53
C GLN A 14 -20.50 11.49 10.08
N HIS A 15 -19.56 11.43 9.14
CA HIS A 15 -19.83 11.62 7.72
C HIS A 15 -20.11 10.33 6.96
N HIS A 16 -20.32 9.20 7.65
CA HIS A 16 -20.53 7.88 7.06
C HIS A 16 -19.48 7.47 6.02
N LEU A 17 -18.25 8.01 6.14
CA LEU A 17 -17.11 7.73 5.25
C LEU A 17 -16.39 6.43 5.60
N ASP A 18 -16.72 5.83 6.73
CA ASP A 18 -16.12 4.58 7.24
C ASP A 18 -16.21 3.44 6.22
N LYS A 19 -17.40 3.23 5.62
CA LYS A 19 -17.60 2.20 4.59
C LYS A 19 -16.76 2.46 3.34
N ILE A 20 -16.70 3.71 2.90
CA ILE A 20 -15.93 4.13 1.72
C ILE A 20 -14.43 3.92 1.98
N CYS A 21 -13.92 4.35 3.15
CA CYS A 21 -12.53 4.15 3.53
C CYS A 21 -12.16 2.67 3.59
N VAL A 22 -13.02 1.82 4.15
CA VAL A 22 -12.81 0.36 4.22
C VAL A 22 -12.80 -0.26 2.83
N VAL A 23 -13.72 0.14 1.95
CA VAL A 23 -13.78 -0.36 0.56
C VAL A 23 -12.52 0.04 -0.20
N ILE A 24 -12.11 1.31 -0.13
CA ILE A 24 -10.88 1.80 -0.75
C ILE A 24 -9.67 1.02 -0.23
N ALA A 25 -9.53 0.90 1.10
CA ALA A 25 -8.41 0.18 1.71
C ALA A 25 -8.33 -1.31 1.32
N LYS A 26 -9.46 -1.93 0.99
CA LYS A 26 -9.52 -3.32 0.51
C LYS A 26 -9.25 -3.44 -0.99
N ILE A 27 -9.83 -2.57 -1.81
CA ILE A 27 -9.80 -2.70 -3.28
C ILE A 27 -8.48 -2.21 -3.88
N THR A 28 -7.91 -1.11 -3.37
CA THR A 28 -6.71 -0.50 -3.96
C THR A 28 -5.49 -1.42 -4.06
N PRO A 29 -5.17 -2.30 -3.08
CA PRO A 29 -4.06 -3.24 -3.23
C PRO A 29 -4.27 -4.25 -4.36
N TYR A 30 -5.51 -4.72 -4.56
CA TYR A 30 -5.84 -5.63 -5.66
C TYR A 30 -5.74 -4.94 -7.01
N LEU A 31 -6.18 -3.68 -7.11
CA LEU A 31 -6.05 -2.87 -8.32
C LEU A 31 -4.57 -2.66 -8.69
N THR A 32 -3.73 -2.35 -7.71
CA THR A 32 -2.27 -2.22 -7.92
C THR A 32 -1.66 -3.54 -8.40
N ALA A 33 -2.03 -4.66 -7.78
CA ALA A 33 -1.55 -5.97 -8.16
C ALA A 33 -1.99 -6.37 -9.58
N ALA A 34 -3.25 -6.10 -9.94
CA ALA A 34 -3.78 -6.37 -11.28
C ALA A 34 -3.07 -5.54 -12.36
N LEU A 35 -2.87 -4.24 -12.12
CA LEU A 35 -2.14 -3.37 -13.04
C LEU A 35 -0.70 -3.84 -13.24
N TYR A 36 -0.04 -4.25 -12.16
CA TYR A 36 1.32 -4.79 -12.21
C TYR A 36 1.39 -6.11 -12.97
N ALA A 37 0.49 -7.06 -12.66
CA ALA A 37 0.44 -8.35 -13.36
C ALA A 37 0.19 -8.18 -14.86
N LEU A 38 -0.74 -7.30 -15.26
CA LEU A 38 -0.99 -6.98 -16.66
C LEU A 38 0.27 -6.41 -17.36
N THR A 39 0.99 -5.50 -16.68
CA THR A 39 2.21 -4.92 -17.21
C THR A 39 3.31 -5.97 -17.38
N LEU A 40 3.48 -6.87 -16.39
CA LEU A 40 4.44 -7.97 -16.51
C LEU A 40 4.10 -8.91 -17.67
N LEU A 41 2.82 -9.21 -17.87
CA LEU A 41 2.35 -10.04 -18.98
C LEU A 41 2.70 -9.39 -20.33
N ILE A 42 2.44 -8.10 -20.49
CA ILE A 42 2.78 -7.36 -21.73
C ILE A 42 4.29 -7.36 -21.97
N LEU A 43 5.10 -7.12 -20.92
CA LEU A 43 6.57 -7.14 -21.05
C LEU A 43 7.10 -8.53 -21.38
N PHE A 44 6.47 -9.57 -20.87
CA PHE A 44 6.82 -10.96 -21.15
C PHE A 44 6.53 -11.32 -22.61
N ILE A 45 5.34 -11.01 -23.11
CA ILE A 45 4.93 -11.28 -24.50
C ILE A 45 5.85 -10.53 -25.48
N ASN A 46 6.22 -9.30 -25.16
CA ASN A 46 7.10 -8.46 -26.00
C ASN A 46 8.59 -8.78 -25.82
N HIS A 47 8.95 -9.82 -25.10
CA HIS A 47 10.35 -10.19 -24.79
C HIS A 47 11.22 -9.00 -24.35
N SER A 48 10.64 -8.09 -23.56
CA SER A 48 11.30 -6.84 -23.17
C SER A 48 12.42 -7.08 -22.16
N SER A 49 13.61 -6.52 -22.44
CA SER A 49 14.75 -6.52 -21.51
C SER A 49 14.44 -5.85 -20.15
N LYS A 50 13.39 -5.02 -20.08
CA LYS A 50 12.96 -4.35 -18.86
C LYS A 50 12.20 -5.26 -17.89
N LEU A 51 11.78 -6.46 -18.32
CA LEU A 51 10.99 -7.38 -17.51
C LEU A 51 11.68 -7.70 -16.18
N LEU A 52 12.95 -8.09 -16.24
CA LEU A 52 13.73 -8.49 -15.07
C LEU A 52 13.84 -7.36 -14.03
N LEU A 53 14.15 -6.14 -14.47
CA LEU A 53 14.24 -4.97 -13.60
C LEU A 53 12.89 -4.61 -12.98
N THR A 54 11.80 -4.80 -13.73
CA THR A 54 10.44 -4.54 -13.24
C THR A 54 10.03 -5.52 -12.14
N ILE A 55 10.56 -6.73 -12.15
CA ILE A 55 10.35 -7.74 -11.10
C ILE A 55 11.25 -7.48 -9.90
N ILE A 56 12.55 -7.25 -10.12
CA ILE A 56 13.54 -7.14 -9.04
C ILE A 56 13.28 -5.92 -8.15
N LYS A 57 12.90 -4.76 -8.72
CA LYS A 57 12.68 -3.52 -7.95
C LYS A 57 11.60 -3.65 -6.87
N PRO A 58 10.36 -4.07 -7.16
CA PRO A 58 9.33 -4.26 -6.14
C PRO A 58 9.64 -5.42 -5.19
N LEU A 59 10.27 -6.50 -5.69
CA LEU A 59 10.63 -7.65 -4.88
C LEU A 59 11.68 -7.26 -3.82
N SER A 60 12.75 -6.56 -4.19
CA SER A 60 13.76 -6.08 -3.25
C SER A 60 13.17 -5.13 -2.21
N SER A 61 12.32 -4.20 -2.62
CA SER A 61 11.62 -3.28 -1.72
C SER A 61 10.72 -4.04 -0.74
N PHE A 62 10.02 -5.07 -1.18
CA PHE A 62 9.18 -5.92 -0.34
C PHE A 62 10.01 -6.71 0.69
N LEU A 63 11.15 -7.26 0.29
CA LEU A 63 12.05 -7.97 1.20
C LEU A 63 12.63 -7.02 2.26
N ILE A 64 13.11 -5.86 1.85
CA ILE A 64 13.67 -4.85 2.76
C ILE A 64 12.61 -4.39 3.77
N VAL A 65 11.40 -4.05 3.32
CA VAL A 65 10.34 -3.60 4.23
C VAL A 65 9.90 -4.70 5.19
N THR A 66 9.90 -5.96 4.74
CA THR A 66 9.56 -7.10 5.58
C THR A 66 10.62 -7.31 6.67
N LEU A 67 11.89 -7.16 6.33
CA LEU A 67 12.99 -7.22 7.28
C LEU A 67 12.91 -6.10 8.31
N ILE A 68 12.74 -4.84 7.87
CA ILE A 68 12.59 -3.67 8.75
C ILE A 68 11.43 -3.87 9.73
N ARG A 69 10.29 -4.36 9.27
CA ARG A 69 9.13 -4.63 10.13
C ARG A 69 9.42 -5.65 11.22
N LYS A 70 10.12 -6.73 10.85
CA LYS A 70 10.49 -7.79 11.78
C LYS A 70 11.48 -7.27 12.84
N LEU A 71 12.42 -6.41 12.43
CA LEU A 71 13.40 -5.82 13.35
C LEU A 71 12.78 -4.75 14.26
N TYR A 72 11.89 -3.92 13.72
CA TYR A 72 11.34 -2.77 14.45
C TYR A 72 10.10 -3.09 15.28
N ASN A 73 9.37 -4.15 14.95
CA ASN A 73 8.18 -4.68 15.62
C ASN A 73 7.34 -3.66 16.41
N ARG A 74 7.01 -2.52 15.79
CA ARG A 74 6.28 -1.43 16.45
C ARG A 74 4.82 -1.82 16.72
N PRO A 75 4.30 -1.66 17.95
CA PRO A 75 2.90 -1.91 18.27
C PRO A 75 1.99 -0.93 17.51
N ARG A 76 0.77 -1.36 17.20
CA ARG A 76 -0.21 -0.50 16.50
C ARG A 76 -0.84 0.51 17.43
N PRO A 77 -1.18 1.72 16.95
CA PRO A 77 -1.86 2.74 17.75
C PRO A 77 -3.16 2.25 18.39
N CYS A 78 -3.93 1.39 17.70
CA CYS A 78 -5.16 0.81 18.24
C CYS A 78 -4.93 -0.07 19.48
N MET A 79 -3.76 -0.69 19.60
CA MET A 79 -3.40 -1.47 20.79
C MET A 79 -2.89 -0.60 21.93
N THR A 80 -2.23 0.50 21.62
CA THR A 80 -1.66 1.44 22.60
C THR A 80 -2.74 2.35 23.20
N PHE A 81 -3.77 2.69 22.43
CA PHE A 81 -4.80 3.68 22.80
C PHE A 81 -6.22 3.08 22.97
N ASN A 82 -6.35 1.76 22.93
CA ASN A 82 -7.64 1.08 23.07
C ASN A 82 -8.73 1.56 22.09
N ILE A 83 -8.34 1.85 20.85
CA ILE A 83 -9.19 2.39 19.77
C ILE A 83 -9.60 1.24 18.86
N GLU A 84 -10.90 1.09 18.57
CA GLU A 84 -11.38 0.12 17.58
C GLU A 84 -10.98 0.51 16.16
N PRO A 85 -10.15 -0.29 15.45
CA PRO A 85 -9.75 0.01 14.08
C PRO A 85 -10.92 -0.20 13.11
N LEU A 86 -11.03 0.67 12.07
CA LEU A 86 -12.04 0.53 11.00
C LEU A 86 -11.83 -0.74 10.16
N VAL A 87 -10.59 -1.22 10.06
CA VAL A 87 -10.24 -2.45 9.34
C VAL A 87 -9.54 -3.37 10.34
N GLY A 88 -10.07 -4.59 10.52
CA GLY A 88 -9.49 -5.61 11.41
C GLY A 88 -8.08 -6.00 10.96
N HIS A 89 -7.12 -5.93 11.86
CA HIS A 89 -5.73 -6.29 11.60
C HIS A 89 -5.17 -7.17 12.72
N LYS A 90 -4.20 -8.02 12.37
CA LYS A 90 -3.43 -8.81 13.33
C LYS A 90 -2.58 -7.91 14.24
N THR A 91 -2.32 -8.36 15.45
CA THR A 91 -1.50 -7.68 16.45
C THR A 91 -0.05 -7.51 15.99
N GLY A 92 0.57 -6.35 16.30
CA GLY A 92 2.00 -6.08 16.02
C GLY A 92 2.32 -5.60 14.60
N GLU A 93 3.60 -5.37 14.34
CA GLU A 93 4.20 -5.01 13.03
C GLU A 93 3.46 -3.87 12.30
N SER A 94 3.28 -2.69 12.93
CA SER A 94 2.49 -1.61 12.37
C SER A 94 3.21 -0.81 11.28
N PHE A 95 4.53 -0.67 11.36
CA PHE A 95 5.30 0.22 10.51
C PHE A 95 6.59 -0.45 9.99
N PRO A 96 6.99 -0.17 8.76
CA PRO A 96 6.25 0.49 7.68
C PRO A 96 5.17 -0.41 7.05
N SER A 97 4.18 0.18 6.37
CA SER A 97 3.09 -0.58 5.71
C SER A 97 3.62 -1.31 4.47
N ARG A 98 3.52 -2.64 4.45
CA ARG A 98 3.90 -3.46 3.28
C ARG A 98 3.12 -3.09 2.02
N HIS A 99 1.82 -2.87 2.13
CA HIS A 99 0.98 -2.49 1.00
C HIS A 99 1.39 -1.14 0.40
N THR A 100 1.65 -0.15 1.26
CA THR A 100 2.09 1.18 0.81
C THR A 100 3.45 1.10 0.11
N VAL A 101 4.44 0.46 0.75
CA VAL A 101 5.79 0.35 0.14
C VAL A 101 5.75 -0.43 -1.17
N SER A 102 5.01 -1.55 -1.23
CA SER A 102 4.87 -2.32 -2.47
C SER A 102 4.16 -1.51 -3.57
N ALA A 103 3.12 -0.76 -3.24
CA ALA A 103 2.42 0.08 -4.22
C ALA A 103 3.33 1.16 -4.81
N PHE A 104 4.11 1.86 -3.98
CA PHE A 104 5.10 2.83 -4.47
C PHE A 104 6.22 2.18 -5.27
N ALA A 105 6.76 1.03 -4.83
CA ALA A 105 7.80 0.32 -5.56
C ALA A 105 7.33 -0.13 -6.95
N ILE A 106 6.10 -0.61 -7.06
CA ILE A 106 5.45 -0.94 -8.34
C ILE A 106 5.30 0.32 -9.18
N ALA A 107 4.78 1.41 -8.62
CA ALA A 107 4.60 2.67 -9.36
C ALA A 107 5.92 3.19 -9.94
N PHE A 108 7.01 3.19 -9.15
CA PHE A 108 8.34 3.57 -9.63
C PHE A 108 8.89 2.60 -10.67
N ALA A 109 8.59 1.31 -10.58
CA ALA A 109 8.97 0.35 -11.62
C ALA A 109 8.23 0.65 -12.94
N LEU A 110 6.93 0.97 -12.88
CA LEU A 110 6.11 1.30 -14.04
C LEU A 110 6.50 2.63 -14.69
N LEU A 111 6.94 3.64 -13.94
CA LEU A 111 7.47 4.91 -14.49
C LEU A 111 8.63 4.69 -15.45
N ASN A 112 9.48 3.68 -15.22
CA ASN A 112 10.60 3.36 -16.12
C ASN A 112 10.15 2.66 -17.42
N ILE A 113 8.89 2.21 -17.49
CA ILE A 113 8.33 1.54 -18.66
C ILE A 113 7.54 2.56 -19.49
N ASN A 114 6.56 3.19 -18.84
CA ASN A 114 5.66 4.16 -19.42
C ASN A 114 5.28 5.20 -18.38
N ILE A 115 5.52 6.48 -18.70
CA ILE A 115 5.25 7.59 -17.78
C ILE A 115 3.78 7.69 -17.38
N HIS A 116 2.84 7.45 -18.29
CA HIS A 116 1.41 7.54 -18.02
C HIS A 116 0.95 6.43 -17.06
N LEU A 117 1.38 5.17 -17.30
CA LEU A 117 1.10 4.06 -16.41
C LEU A 117 1.71 4.28 -15.02
N GLY A 118 2.93 4.79 -14.97
CA GLY A 118 3.61 5.11 -13.72
C GLY A 118 2.89 6.19 -12.90
N ILE A 119 2.40 7.25 -13.56
CA ILE A 119 1.64 8.31 -12.88
C ILE A 119 0.31 7.75 -12.32
N ILE A 120 -0.43 6.96 -13.11
CA ILE A 120 -1.66 6.32 -12.63
C ILE A 120 -1.37 5.44 -11.40
N ALA A 121 -0.33 4.60 -11.48
CA ALA A 121 0.08 3.75 -10.36
C ALA A 121 0.52 4.56 -9.14
N LEU A 122 1.15 5.73 -9.32
CA LEU A 122 1.55 6.63 -8.24
C LEU A 122 0.35 7.23 -7.53
N ILE A 123 -0.67 7.66 -8.27
CA ILE A 123 -1.93 8.14 -7.68
C ILE A 123 -2.58 7.03 -6.84
N ILE A 124 -2.65 5.81 -7.36
CA ILE A 124 -3.17 4.65 -6.62
C ILE A 124 -2.31 4.39 -5.37
N ALA A 125 -0.98 4.45 -5.46
CA ALA A 125 -0.09 4.25 -4.33
C ALA A 125 -0.29 5.31 -3.23
N CYS A 126 -0.53 6.57 -3.60
CA CYS A 126 -0.90 7.63 -2.64
C CYS A 126 -2.23 7.31 -1.93
N ILE A 127 -3.23 6.86 -2.66
CA ILE A 127 -4.52 6.45 -2.08
C ILE A 127 -4.33 5.27 -1.12
N VAL A 128 -3.53 4.27 -1.49
CA VAL A 128 -3.15 3.16 -0.59
C VAL A 128 -2.48 3.68 0.67
N GLY A 129 -1.54 4.62 0.54
CA GLY A 129 -0.83 5.21 1.68
C GLY A 129 -1.76 5.95 2.64
N LEU A 130 -2.67 6.76 2.11
CA LEU A 130 -3.65 7.53 2.89
C LEU A 130 -4.70 6.64 3.57
N SER A 131 -5.02 5.49 2.97
CA SER A 131 -6.02 4.55 3.50
C SER A 131 -5.48 3.62 4.60
N ARG A 132 -4.17 3.73 4.94
CA ARG A 132 -3.48 2.83 5.89
C ARG A 132 -2.92 3.53 7.09
#